data_3a1e2d1dd1fc3e9b7aa81356e9ccbbfe
#
_entry.id   3a1e2d1dd1fc3e9b7aa81356e9ccbbfe
#
_cell.length_a   1.000
_cell.length_b   1.000
_cell.length_c   1.000
_cell.angle_alpha   90.00
_cell.angle_beta   90.00
_cell.angle_gamma   90.00
#
_symmetry.space_group_name_H-M   'P 1'
#
loop_
_entity.id
_entity.type
_entity.pdbx_description
1 polymer ?
#
loop_
_entity_poly.entity_id
_entity_poly.type
_entity_poly.pdbx_seq_one_letter_code
_entity_poly.pdbx_strand_id
1 'polypeptide(L)'
;MILHFRVTPFSAVDFTMINTAISVSGHYLTVLNVLMMVVAAGVLGFAMVSLYRRAPKHHKRNHKHIVVSVMAVASISLALVFMKSSSGSVQALATNYTNISEAYENYGFVYCFTNSIIDTGISEPDDYSEKSVKKIVNKLDDSSKNQSKSKNSDDKPNIIMIQLESFFDVDYMKNLKFSKDPLPVFHKLCKNYSSGLLKVPTVGAGTVNTEFEVLTGMRQRDFGVCEYPYKTVLKSTTSESVCNDLASIGYKSHCVHNNNATFYGRNTVFKNLGFDTFTSMEYMNGLKENLNGWVNDDVMVPQIIKTLDSTQGSDFTFGITVQSHGKYDVDIEGEQPIKVTGAKEGMENQYTYYVNQIAQVDNMIGNLINRLRKRNEKTILVLYGDHLPSLDISADELKNSDLYQTQYVIWDNFGLKKLDKDMAAYQLYSYVLGKAGIHEGLITRYHQQMDWNSNSYLSDLKTLEYDWFYGEKYAYNGQNEFVQSNLQMGTYPVTLEDVRKNKKGYIVKGKGFTDYTKIYFNGKSLEGYKIDAAHYQITDEIDYDADEGYMSLQYAKENGIVDEDIPNAFIAKVEDKDNVCLSAGKPLLWNFTTLYLD
;
A
#
# COMPACT_ATOMS: atom_id res chain seq x y z
N MET A 1 -7.40 19.41 -14.03
CA MET A 1 -6.45 19.41 -12.91
C MET A 1 -6.06 18.00 -12.50
N ILE A 2 -6.98 17.11 -12.09
CA ILE A 2 -6.63 15.74 -11.65
C ILE A 2 -5.95 14.93 -12.76
N LEU A 3 -6.46 14.93 -13.99
CA LEU A 3 -5.83 14.26 -15.14
C LEU A 3 -4.41 14.77 -15.48
N HIS A 4 -4.02 15.94 -14.97
CA HIS A 4 -2.66 16.45 -15.13
C HIS A 4 -1.67 15.77 -14.16
N PHE A 5 -2.16 15.28 -13.02
CA PHE A 5 -1.32 14.63 -12.00
C PHE A 5 -1.43 13.11 -12.01
N ARG A 6 -2.47 12.56 -12.61
CA ARG A 6 -2.66 11.12 -12.79
C ARG A 6 -3.49 10.85 -14.05
N VAL A 7 -3.30 9.68 -14.64
CA VAL A 7 -3.99 9.26 -15.87
C VAL A 7 -5.48 8.95 -15.66
N THR A 8 -5.90 8.70 -14.41
CA THR A 8 -7.28 8.35 -14.08
C THR A 8 -8.15 9.57 -13.77
N PRO A 9 -9.39 9.66 -14.30
CA PRO A 9 -10.31 10.76 -14.04
C PRO A 9 -10.84 10.77 -12.60
N PHE A 10 -11.44 11.90 -12.21
CA PHE A 10 -12.02 12.08 -10.88
C PHE A 10 -13.29 11.25 -10.70
N SER A 11 -13.36 10.51 -9.59
CA SER A 11 -14.47 9.64 -9.23
C SER A 11 -14.94 9.89 -7.78
N ALA A 12 -16.07 9.32 -7.38
CA ALA A 12 -16.56 9.44 -6.00
C ALA A 12 -15.61 8.79 -4.97
N VAL A 13 -14.85 7.80 -5.38
CA VAL A 13 -13.85 7.13 -4.53
C VAL A 13 -12.74 8.10 -4.09
N ASP A 14 -12.45 9.15 -4.87
CA ASP A 14 -11.47 10.18 -4.52
C ASP A 14 -11.79 10.90 -3.21
N PHE A 15 -13.05 10.98 -2.82
CA PHE A 15 -13.42 11.50 -1.51
C PHE A 15 -12.93 10.62 -0.36
N THR A 16 -12.83 9.31 -0.55
CA THR A 16 -12.26 8.39 0.45
C THR A 16 -10.74 8.50 0.54
N MET A 17 -10.12 9.10 -0.49
CA MET A 17 -8.68 9.28 -0.62
C MET A 17 -8.19 10.66 -0.16
N ILE A 18 -9.06 11.54 0.37
CA ILE A 18 -8.69 12.92 0.73
C ILE A 18 -7.52 12.95 1.71
N ASN A 19 -7.53 12.13 2.76
CA ASN A 19 -6.44 12.09 3.73
C ASN A 19 -5.12 11.63 3.09
N THR A 20 -5.18 10.65 2.20
CA THR A 20 -4.04 10.16 1.43
C THR A 20 -3.51 11.27 0.50
N ALA A 21 -4.41 12.00 -0.18
CA ALA A 21 -4.03 13.13 -1.05
C ALA A 21 -3.38 14.27 -0.25
N ILE A 22 -3.88 14.57 0.95
CA ILE A 22 -3.29 15.57 1.84
C ILE A 22 -1.88 15.15 2.26
N SER A 23 -1.67 13.88 2.61
CA SER A 23 -0.35 13.38 3.08
C SER A 23 0.75 13.49 2.03
N VAL A 24 0.41 13.43 0.74
CA VAL A 24 1.37 13.58 -0.38
C VAL A 24 1.34 14.96 -1.03
N SER A 25 0.46 15.86 -0.59
CA SER A 25 0.26 17.17 -1.23
C SER A 25 1.55 17.99 -1.31
N GLY A 26 2.45 17.87 -0.33
CA GLY A 26 3.75 18.54 -0.32
C GLY A 26 4.66 18.18 -1.50
N HIS A 27 4.51 16.99 -2.09
CA HIS A 27 5.28 16.57 -3.28
C HIS A 27 4.73 17.15 -4.59
N TYR A 28 3.45 17.57 -4.60
CA TYR A 28 2.75 18.02 -5.82
C TYR A 28 2.42 19.51 -5.83
N LEU A 29 2.27 20.14 -4.67
CA LEU A 29 1.80 21.51 -4.55
C LEU A 29 2.88 22.42 -3.97
N THR A 30 3.27 23.43 -4.74
CA THR A 30 4.10 24.53 -4.22
C THR A 30 3.23 25.50 -3.43
N VAL A 31 3.87 26.30 -2.55
CA VAL A 31 3.18 27.38 -1.80
C VAL A 31 2.42 28.32 -2.75
N LEU A 32 2.99 28.60 -3.93
CA LEU A 32 2.34 29.43 -4.93
C LEU A 32 1.07 28.76 -5.50
N ASN A 33 1.09 27.45 -5.74
CA ASN A 33 -0.08 26.70 -6.22
C ASN A 33 -1.21 26.74 -5.18
N VAL A 34 -0.90 26.56 -3.91
CA VAL A 34 -1.88 26.65 -2.80
C VAL A 34 -2.47 28.07 -2.73
N LEU A 35 -1.63 29.10 -2.82
CA LEU A 35 -2.08 30.49 -2.81
C LEU A 35 -3.01 30.78 -4.00
N MET A 36 -2.66 30.34 -5.20
CA MET A 36 -3.51 30.49 -6.39
C MET A 36 -4.85 29.78 -6.22
N MET A 37 -4.88 28.58 -5.62
CA MET A 37 -6.11 27.85 -5.34
C MET A 37 -7.00 28.60 -4.35
N VAL A 38 -6.43 29.16 -3.27
CA VAL A 38 -7.16 29.95 -2.28
C VAL A 38 -7.75 31.23 -2.92
N VAL A 39 -6.96 31.92 -3.76
CA VAL A 39 -7.44 33.12 -4.48
C VAL A 39 -8.56 32.74 -5.45
N ALA A 40 -8.41 31.67 -6.23
CA ALA A 40 -9.45 31.20 -7.14
C ALA A 40 -10.75 30.83 -6.42
N ALA A 41 -10.65 30.12 -5.28
CA ALA A 41 -11.80 29.80 -4.45
C ALA A 41 -12.47 31.07 -3.88
N GLY A 42 -11.69 32.06 -3.47
CA GLY A 42 -12.17 33.36 -3.01
C GLY A 42 -12.91 34.12 -4.12
N VAL A 43 -12.36 34.16 -5.34
CA VAL A 43 -13.00 34.78 -6.51
C VAL A 43 -14.31 34.08 -6.87
N LEU A 44 -14.33 32.74 -6.88
CA LEU A 44 -15.54 31.95 -7.14
C LEU A 44 -16.59 32.19 -6.06
N GLY A 45 -16.19 32.17 -4.77
CA GLY A 45 -17.09 32.47 -3.66
C GLY A 45 -17.68 33.91 -3.77
N PHE A 46 -16.86 34.90 -4.08
CA PHE A 46 -17.28 36.26 -4.31
C PHE A 46 -18.26 36.36 -5.50
N ALA A 47 -17.96 35.69 -6.61
CA ALA A 47 -18.84 35.64 -7.78
C ALA A 47 -20.20 35.02 -7.44
N MET A 48 -20.20 33.89 -6.72
CA MET A 48 -21.44 33.23 -6.26
C MET A 48 -22.29 34.14 -5.34
N VAL A 49 -21.65 34.78 -4.36
CA VAL A 49 -22.33 35.72 -3.46
C VAL A 49 -22.86 36.94 -4.24
N SER A 50 -22.07 37.44 -5.20
CA SER A 50 -22.48 38.57 -6.05
C SER A 50 -23.67 38.19 -6.94
N LEU A 51 -23.66 37.02 -7.55
CA LEU A 51 -24.76 36.47 -8.33
C LEU A 51 -26.01 36.27 -7.47
N TYR A 52 -25.83 35.68 -6.28
CA TYR A 52 -26.94 35.51 -5.32
C TYR A 52 -27.56 36.85 -4.88
N ARG A 53 -26.72 37.87 -4.62
CA ARG A 53 -27.18 39.21 -4.26
C ARG A 53 -27.89 39.94 -5.41
N ARG A 54 -27.45 39.72 -6.65
CA ARG A 54 -28.02 40.34 -7.85
C ARG A 54 -29.19 39.56 -8.44
N ALA A 55 -29.35 38.27 -8.05
CA ALA A 55 -30.48 37.47 -8.49
C ALA A 55 -31.82 38.13 -8.08
N PRO A 56 -32.81 38.20 -8.98
CA PRO A 56 -34.12 38.77 -8.67
C PRO A 56 -34.77 37.99 -7.53
N LYS A 57 -34.99 38.66 -6.41
CA LYS A 57 -35.64 38.06 -5.23
C LYS A 57 -37.13 38.00 -5.45
N HIS A 58 -37.69 36.83 -5.72
CA HIS A 58 -39.13 36.64 -5.74
C HIS A 58 -39.70 36.82 -4.32
N HIS A 59 -40.44 37.90 -4.09
CA HIS A 59 -41.01 38.25 -2.80
C HIS A 59 -42.21 37.37 -2.39
N LYS A 60 -42.75 36.55 -3.30
CA LYS A 60 -43.82 35.60 -2.98
C LYS A 60 -43.27 34.20 -3.03
N ARG A 61 -43.19 33.55 -1.86
CA ARG A 61 -42.96 32.09 -1.77
C ARG A 61 -44.08 31.37 -2.53
N ASN A 62 -43.82 31.02 -3.75
CA ASN A 62 -44.74 30.20 -4.52
C ASN A 62 -44.55 28.76 -4.08
N HIS A 63 -45.43 28.25 -3.21
CA HIS A 63 -45.41 26.88 -2.70
C HIS A 63 -45.30 25.85 -3.82
N LYS A 64 -45.81 26.15 -5.02
CA LYS A 64 -45.68 25.29 -6.21
C LYS A 64 -44.22 25.06 -6.62
N HIS A 65 -43.36 26.08 -6.58
CA HIS A 65 -41.94 25.92 -6.93
C HIS A 65 -41.19 25.11 -5.88
N ILE A 66 -41.53 25.26 -4.58
CA ILE A 66 -40.96 24.45 -3.51
C ILE A 66 -41.38 22.98 -3.69
N VAL A 67 -42.66 22.74 -3.93
CA VAL A 67 -43.21 21.40 -4.17
C VAL A 67 -42.55 20.76 -5.41
N VAL A 68 -42.45 21.51 -6.53
CA VAL A 68 -41.77 21.02 -7.74
C VAL A 68 -40.30 20.69 -7.48
N SER A 69 -39.57 21.54 -6.75
CA SER A 69 -38.16 21.28 -6.40
C SER A 69 -38.02 20.06 -5.49
N VAL A 70 -38.89 19.93 -4.48
CA VAL A 70 -38.89 18.76 -3.58
C VAL A 70 -39.25 17.48 -4.36
N MET A 71 -40.25 17.56 -5.24
CA MET A 71 -40.60 16.41 -6.12
C MET A 71 -39.47 16.05 -7.09
N ALA A 72 -38.79 17.04 -7.67
CA ALA A 72 -37.64 16.79 -8.53
C ALA A 72 -36.50 16.11 -7.77
N VAL A 73 -36.15 16.60 -6.57
CA VAL A 73 -35.14 15.98 -5.71
C VAL A 73 -35.57 14.55 -5.30
N ALA A 74 -36.82 14.38 -4.88
CA ALA A 74 -37.36 13.08 -4.51
C ALA A 74 -37.39 12.10 -5.70
N SER A 75 -37.74 12.58 -6.91
CA SER A 75 -37.72 11.76 -8.13
C SER A 75 -36.29 11.33 -8.52
N ILE A 76 -35.33 12.25 -8.42
CA ILE A 76 -33.90 11.94 -8.65
C ILE A 76 -33.42 10.95 -7.60
N SER A 77 -33.72 11.15 -6.31
CA SER A 77 -33.35 10.22 -5.24
C SER A 77 -33.99 8.85 -5.43
N LEU A 78 -35.27 8.81 -5.82
CA LEU A 78 -35.97 7.55 -6.11
C LEU A 78 -35.39 6.84 -7.33
N ALA A 79 -35.04 7.59 -8.37
CA ALA A 79 -34.36 7.04 -9.56
C ALA A 79 -32.98 6.44 -9.20
N LEU A 80 -32.21 7.12 -8.34
CA LEU A 80 -30.92 6.62 -7.83
C LEU A 80 -31.10 5.34 -7.00
N VAL A 81 -32.10 5.31 -6.10
CA VAL A 81 -32.43 4.10 -5.32
C VAL A 81 -32.90 2.96 -6.22
N PHE A 82 -33.75 3.27 -7.22
CA PHE A 82 -34.22 2.28 -8.18
C PHE A 82 -33.07 1.74 -9.05
N MET A 83 -32.14 2.60 -9.49
CA MET A 83 -30.95 2.17 -10.22
C MET A 83 -30.07 1.26 -9.35
N LYS A 84 -29.92 1.57 -8.07
CA LYS A 84 -29.17 0.71 -7.13
C LYS A 84 -29.86 -0.65 -6.89
N SER A 85 -31.18 -0.68 -6.77
CA SER A 85 -31.97 -1.92 -6.55
C SER A 85 -32.13 -2.77 -7.83
N SER A 86 -31.95 -2.17 -9.01
CA SER A 86 -32.07 -2.83 -10.32
C SER A 86 -30.70 -3.14 -10.93
N SER A 87 -29.70 -3.37 -10.10
CA SER A 87 -28.28 -3.51 -10.50
C SER A 87 -28.04 -4.53 -11.62
N GLY A 88 -28.85 -5.58 -11.75
CA GLY A 88 -28.79 -6.52 -12.86
C GLY A 88 -29.14 -5.93 -14.24
N SER A 89 -29.99 -4.89 -14.28
CA SER A 89 -30.46 -4.29 -15.54
C SER A 89 -29.61 -3.10 -16.01
N VAL A 90 -28.94 -2.41 -15.09
CA VAL A 90 -28.08 -1.25 -15.40
C VAL A 90 -26.69 -1.67 -15.88
N GLN A 91 -26.22 -2.86 -15.52
CA GLN A 91 -25.00 -3.44 -16.07
C GLN A 91 -25.02 -3.56 -17.61
N ALA A 92 -26.19 -3.63 -18.23
CA ALA A 92 -26.33 -3.66 -19.69
C ALA A 92 -25.91 -2.35 -20.39
N LEU A 93 -25.81 -1.25 -19.65
CA LEU A 93 -25.45 0.06 -20.19
C LEU A 93 -23.95 0.41 -20.02
N ALA A 94 -23.25 -0.23 -19.09
CA ALA A 94 -21.88 0.13 -18.69
C ALA A 94 -20.92 -1.06 -18.69
N THR A 95 -20.95 -1.89 -19.71
CA THR A 95 -20.20 -3.15 -19.74
C THR A 95 -18.68 -3.01 -19.93
N ASN A 96 -18.13 -1.81 -20.11
CA ASN A 96 -16.72 -1.68 -20.46
C ASN A 96 -15.99 -0.55 -19.73
N TYR A 97 -15.78 -0.72 -18.42
CA TYR A 97 -14.84 0.09 -17.66
C TYR A 97 -13.42 -0.52 -17.62
N THR A 98 -13.06 -1.33 -18.60
CA THR A 98 -11.70 -1.90 -18.70
C THR A 98 -10.65 -0.82 -18.82
N ASN A 99 -11.00 0.32 -19.42
CA ASN A 99 -10.20 1.55 -19.41
C ASN A 99 -11.07 2.70 -18.90
N ILE A 100 -10.79 3.17 -17.68
CA ILE A 100 -11.54 4.24 -17.02
C ILE A 100 -11.50 5.56 -17.79
N SER A 101 -10.33 5.93 -18.33
CA SER A 101 -10.19 7.17 -19.10
C SER A 101 -11.06 7.12 -20.36
N GLU A 102 -11.03 6.00 -21.07
CA GLU A 102 -11.86 5.76 -22.24
C GLU A 102 -13.36 5.73 -21.89
N ALA A 103 -13.72 5.16 -20.74
CA ALA A 103 -15.11 5.18 -20.26
C ALA A 103 -15.60 6.61 -19.99
N TYR A 104 -14.77 7.47 -19.40
CA TYR A 104 -15.11 8.88 -19.19
C TYR A 104 -15.20 9.68 -20.49
N GLU A 105 -14.39 9.35 -21.49
CA GLU A 105 -14.49 9.92 -22.84
C GLU A 105 -15.77 9.47 -23.56
N ASN A 106 -16.10 8.19 -23.51
CA ASN A 106 -17.23 7.62 -24.21
C ASN A 106 -18.60 7.90 -23.54
N TYR A 107 -18.66 7.87 -22.20
CA TYR A 107 -19.93 8.01 -21.45
C TYR A 107 -20.08 9.36 -20.76
N GLY A 108 -19.04 10.18 -20.69
CA GLY A 108 -19.02 11.50 -20.07
C GLY A 108 -18.89 11.49 -18.55
N PHE A 109 -18.39 12.62 -18.01
CA PHE A 109 -18.08 12.76 -16.58
C PHE A 109 -19.27 12.49 -15.66
N VAL A 110 -20.43 13.09 -15.95
CA VAL A 110 -21.61 12.98 -15.06
C VAL A 110 -22.06 11.54 -14.89
N TYR A 111 -22.09 10.78 -15.99
CA TYR A 111 -22.48 9.37 -15.96
C TYR A 111 -21.47 8.54 -15.16
N CYS A 112 -20.20 8.61 -15.49
CA CYS A 112 -19.17 7.80 -14.84
C CYS A 112 -18.99 8.17 -13.35
N PHE A 113 -19.05 9.47 -13.03
CA PHE A 113 -19.01 9.93 -11.64
C PHE A 113 -20.22 9.44 -10.83
N THR A 114 -21.43 9.52 -11.39
CA THR A 114 -22.63 9.00 -10.72
C THR A 114 -22.55 7.49 -10.55
N ASN A 115 -22.05 6.79 -11.56
CA ASN A 115 -21.87 5.34 -11.49
C ASN A 115 -20.88 4.95 -10.39
N SER A 116 -19.77 5.68 -10.21
CA SER A 116 -18.81 5.43 -9.12
C SER A 116 -19.38 5.65 -7.70
N ILE A 117 -20.55 6.32 -7.56
CA ILE A 117 -21.29 6.42 -6.29
C ILE A 117 -22.20 5.21 -6.07
N ILE A 118 -22.82 4.71 -7.14
CA ILE A 118 -23.90 3.72 -7.09
C ILE A 118 -23.34 2.31 -7.15
N ASP A 119 -22.39 2.09 -8.05
CA ASP A 119 -21.76 0.79 -8.31
C ASP A 119 -20.54 0.64 -7.39
N THR A 120 -20.78 0.09 -6.21
CA THR A 120 -19.76 -0.18 -5.19
C THR A 120 -19.83 -1.63 -4.74
N GLY A 121 -18.69 -2.22 -4.44
CA GLY A 121 -18.58 -3.61 -4.05
C GLY A 121 -18.71 -4.57 -5.23
N ILE A 122 -18.85 -5.85 -4.94
CA ILE A 122 -19.02 -6.90 -5.93
C ILE A 122 -20.52 -7.17 -6.08
N SER A 123 -21.03 -7.06 -7.31
CA SER A 123 -22.43 -7.41 -7.58
C SER A 123 -22.67 -8.90 -7.40
N GLU A 124 -23.78 -9.25 -6.76
CA GLU A 124 -24.18 -10.66 -6.58
C GLU A 124 -24.25 -11.38 -7.93
N PRO A 125 -23.55 -12.52 -8.09
CA PRO A 125 -23.69 -13.35 -9.29
C PRO A 125 -25.10 -13.93 -9.40
N ASP A 126 -25.66 -13.99 -10.62
CA ASP A 126 -27.05 -14.39 -10.88
C ASP A 126 -27.40 -15.81 -10.34
N ASP A 127 -26.42 -16.70 -10.27
CA ASP A 127 -26.56 -18.08 -9.80
C ASP A 127 -25.97 -18.30 -8.40
N TYR A 128 -25.69 -17.22 -7.64
CA TYR A 128 -25.13 -17.33 -6.30
C TYR A 128 -26.01 -18.17 -5.37
N SER A 129 -25.44 -19.21 -4.82
CA SER A 129 -26.07 -20.14 -3.89
C SER A 129 -25.03 -21.03 -3.22
N GLU A 130 -25.37 -21.66 -2.10
CA GLU A 130 -24.51 -22.68 -1.49
C GLU A 130 -24.13 -23.78 -2.49
N LYS A 131 -25.07 -24.21 -3.33
CA LYS A 131 -24.84 -25.25 -4.33
C LYS A 131 -23.82 -24.83 -5.39
N SER A 132 -23.90 -23.58 -5.89
CA SER A 132 -22.95 -23.08 -6.90
C SER A 132 -21.56 -22.91 -6.31
N VAL A 133 -21.43 -22.34 -5.10
CA VAL A 133 -20.16 -22.17 -4.39
C VAL A 133 -19.54 -23.55 -4.08
N LYS A 134 -20.30 -24.48 -3.47
CA LYS A 134 -19.80 -25.83 -3.19
C LYS A 134 -19.41 -26.61 -4.45
N LYS A 135 -20.07 -26.37 -5.59
CA LYS A 135 -19.68 -26.96 -6.87
C LYS A 135 -18.28 -26.48 -7.31
N ILE A 136 -17.94 -25.21 -7.10
CA ILE A 136 -16.60 -24.68 -7.39
C ILE A 136 -15.58 -25.31 -6.44
N VAL A 137 -15.83 -25.27 -5.13
CA VAL A 137 -14.93 -25.81 -4.10
C VAL A 137 -14.67 -27.30 -4.30
N ASN A 138 -15.70 -28.09 -4.60
CA ASN A 138 -15.58 -29.55 -4.79
C ASN A 138 -14.83 -29.97 -6.06
N LYS A 139 -14.56 -29.04 -6.99
CA LYS A 139 -13.67 -29.32 -8.14
C LYS A 139 -12.19 -29.28 -7.75
N LEU A 140 -11.88 -28.65 -6.62
CA LEU A 140 -10.51 -28.47 -6.18
C LEU A 140 -10.06 -29.66 -5.34
N ASP A 141 -8.99 -30.32 -5.77
CA ASP A 141 -8.39 -31.39 -5.00
C ASP A 141 -7.83 -30.83 -3.69
N ASP A 142 -8.11 -31.50 -2.59
CA ASP A 142 -7.52 -31.20 -1.30
C ASP A 142 -6.09 -31.79 -1.26
N SER A 143 -5.18 -31.14 -1.96
CA SER A 143 -3.78 -31.57 -2.03
C SER A 143 -3.05 -31.46 -0.70
N SER A 144 -3.59 -30.68 0.24
CA SER A 144 -3.05 -30.58 1.62
C SER A 144 -3.18 -31.91 2.36
N LYS A 145 -4.24 -32.70 2.11
CA LYS A 145 -4.40 -34.03 2.73
C LYS A 145 -3.36 -35.05 2.28
N ASN A 146 -2.81 -34.88 1.09
CA ASN A 146 -1.77 -35.77 0.54
C ASN A 146 -0.34 -35.33 0.94
N GLN A 147 -0.15 -34.08 1.37
CA GLN A 147 1.15 -33.56 1.81
C GLN A 147 1.46 -33.78 3.28
N SER A 148 0.54 -34.35 4.07
CA SER A 148 0.72 -34.60 5.52
C SER A 148 1.93 -35.46 5.91
N LYS A 149 2.83 -35.76 4.97
CA LYS A 149 4.10 -36.47 5.19
C LYS A 149 5.29 -35.89 4.43
N SER A 150 5.24 -34.69 3.90
CA SER A 150 6.44 -34.03 3.39
C SER A 150 7.29 -33.58 4.58
N LYS A 151 8.40 -34.26 4.66
CA LYS A 151 9.49 -34.18 5.63
C LYS A 151 9.92 -32.74 5.91
N ASN A 152 10.18 -32.49 7.20
CA ASN A 152 10.96 -31.40 7.78
C ASN A 152 10.55 -29.96 7.37
N SER A 153 10.10 -29.18 8.33
CA SER A 153 9.88 -27.73 8.24
C SER A 153 11.11 -26.97 7.70
N ASP A 154 12.28 -27.56 7.76
CA ASP A 154 13.58 -26.94 7.46
C ASP A 154 13.93 -26.85 5.96
N ASP A 155 13.10 -27.38 5.05
CA ASP A 155 13.41 -27.39 3.61
C ASP A 155 12.54 -26.44 2.74
N LYS A 156 11.69 -25.64 3.37
CA LYS A 156 10.85 -24.67 2.65
C LYS A 156 11.66 -23.41 2.32
N PRO A 157 11.53 -22.84 1.11
CA PRO A 157 12.26 -21.63 0.76
C PRO A 157 11.67 -20.39 1.44
N ASN A 158 12.50 -19.40 1.74
CA ASN A 158 12.01 -18.04 1.95
C ASN A 158 11.38 -17.52 0.65
N ILE A 159 10.29 -16.78 0.76
CA ILE A 159 9.59 -16.19 -0.39
C ILE A 159 9.58 -14.67 -0.20
N ILE A 160 10.22 -13.96 -1.12
CA ILE A 160 10.27 -12.51 -1.14
C ILE A 160 9.56 -12.05 -2.40
N MET A 161 8.53 -11.20 -2.24
CA MET A 161 7.85 -10.56 -3.36
C MET A 161 8.01 -9.06 -3.23
N ILE A 162 8.55 -8.40 -4.26
CA ILE A 162 8.76 -6.95 -4.24
C ILE A 162 7.94 -6.33 -5.36
N GLN A 163 6.98 -5.53 -4.96
CA GLN A 163 6.25 -4.63 -5.83
C GLN A 163 7.09 -3.39 -6.08
N LEU A 164 7.49 -3.21 -7.34
CA LEU A 164 8.31 -2.10 -7.80
C LEU A 164 7.40 -0.98 -8.27
N GLU A 165 7.44 0.15 -7.58
CA GLU A 165 6.62 1.33 -7.87
C GLU A 165 6.86 1.85 -9.28
N SER A 166 5.78 2.01 -10.06
CA SER A 166 5.78 2.57 -11.42
C SER A 166 6.83 1.94 -12.36
N PHE A 167 7.21 0.67 -12.10
CA PHE A 167 8.30 0.01 -12.81
C PHE A 167 7.78 -0.79 -14.01
N PHE A 168 8.33 -0.51 -15.17
CA PHE A 168 8.17 -1.36 -16.35
C PHE A 168 9.47 -1.33 -17.18
N ASP A 169 9.66 -2.35 -18.00
CA ASP A 169 10.78 -2.39 -18.92
C ASP A 169 10.59 -1.34 -20.02
N VAL A 170 11.35 -0.25 -19.93
CA VAL A 170 11.27 0.88 -20.86
C VAL A 170 11.69 0.53 -22.29
N ASP A 171 12.32 -0.62 -22.51
CA ASP A 171 12.56 -1.13 -23.86
C ASP A 171 11.25 -1.49 -24.60
N TYR A 172 10.12 -1.59 -23.90
CA TYR A 172 8.80 -1.70 -24.54
C TYR A 172 8.33 -0.40 -25.21
N MET A 173 8.94 0.76 -24.92
CA MET A 173 8.69 2.00 -25.64
C MET A 173 9.32 1.94 -27.05
N LYS A 174 8.50 2.12 -28.08
CA LYS A 174 8.96 2.02 -29.49
C LYS A 174 9.93 3.14 -29.90
N ASN A 175 9.75 4.32 -29.32
CA ASN A 175 10.41 5.54 -29.77
C ASN A 175 11.61 5.95 -28.92
N LEU A 176 11.70 5.44 -27.69
CA LEU A 176 12.79 5.83 -26.78
C LEU A 176 14.10 5.14 -27.14
N LYS A 177 15.19 5.88 -26.98
CA LYS A 177 16.56 5.36 -27.10
C LYS A 177 17.36 5.80 -25.88
N PHE A 178 18.16 4.89 -25.37
CA PHE A 178 18.96 5.06 -24.16
C PHE A 178 20.44 5.06 -24.48
N SER A 179 21.23 5.91 -23.82
CA SER A 179 22.70 5.95 -24.00
C SER A 179 23.40 4.66 -23.51
N LYS A 180 22.76 3.93 -22.61
CA LYS A 180 23.15 2.58 -22.14
C LYS A 180 21.91 1.86 -21.63
N ASP A 181 21.97 0.54 -21.52
CA ASP A 181 20.90 -0.28 -20.92
C ASP A 181 20.51 0.24 -19.53
N PRO A 182 19.26 0.68 -19.31
CA PRO A 182 18.81 1.18 -18.02
C PRO A 182 18.55 0.07 -16.99
N LEU A 183 18.29 -1.16 -17.41
CA LEU A 183 17.85 -2.28 -16.56
C LEU A 183 18.70 -3.54 -16.75
N PRO A 184 20.05 -3.46 -16.71
CA PRO A 184 20.92 -4.58 -17.05
C PRO A 184 20.76 -5.78 -16.10
N VAL A 185 20.42 -5.56 -14.82
CA VAL A 185 20.19 -6.65 -13.85
C VAL A 185 18.86 -7.33 -14.18
N PHE A 186 17.78 -6.57 -14.35
CA PHE A 186 16.46 -7.09 -14.67
C PHE A 186 16.46 -7.88 -15.98
N HIS A 187 17.05 -7.35 -17.05
CA HIS A 187 17.20 -8.05 -18.33
C HIS A 187 17.97 -9.35 -18.21
N LYS A 188 19.05 -9.36 -17.42
CA LYS A 188 19.80 -10.59 -17.13
C LYS A 188 18.96 -11.60 -16.35
N LEU A 189 18.14 -11.15 -15.43
CA LEU A 189 17.22 -12.02 -14.68
C LEU A 189 16.18 -12.62 -15.63
N CYS A 190 15.49 -11.83 -16.44
CA CYS A 190 14.49 -12.31 -17.41
C CYS A 190 15.09 -13.34 -18.39
N LYS A 191 16.35 -13.15 -18.80
CA LYS A 191 17.05 -14.12 -19.66
C LYS A 191 17.25 -15.48 -18.98
N ASN A 192 17.53 -15.52 -17.67
CA ASN A 192 18.00 -16.72 -16.99
C ASN A 192 16.92 -17.39 -16.11
N TYR A 193 15.88 -16.68 -15.71
CA TYR A 193 14.87 -17.11 -14.77
C TYR A 193 13.47 -16.97 -15.38
N SER A 194 12.47 -17.57 -14.74
CA SER A 194 11.07 -17.47 -15.18
C SER A 194 10.60 -16.01 -15.16
N SER A 195 10.03 -15.56 -16.25
CA SER A 195 9.54 -14.19 -16.42
C SER A 195 8.35 -14.15 -17.38
N GLY A 196 7.72 -13.00 -17.51
CA GLY A 196 6.62 -12.76 -18.44
C GLY A 196 5.99 -11.39 -18.25
N LEU A 197 4.96 -11.14 -19.03
CA LEU A 197 4.10 -9.97 -18.88
C LEU A 197 3.14 -10.18 -17.71
N LEU A 198 2.92 -9.11 -16.94
CA LEU A 198 1.99 -9.09 -15.83
C LEU A 198 0.86 -8.10 -16.13
N LYS A 199 -0.37 -8.60 -16.24
CA LYS A 199 -1.53 -7.74 -16.39
C LYS A 199 -1.92 -7.17 -15.03
N VAL A 200 -1.96 -5.84 -14.94
CA VAL A 200 -2.23 -5.09 -13.70
C VAL A 200 -3.55 -4.33 -13.79
N PRO A 201 -4.22 -4.03 -12.66
CA PRO A 201 -5.55 -3.42 -12.67
C PRO A 201 -5.55 -1.92 -12.98
N THR A 202 -4.42 -1.23 -12.86
CA THR A 202 -4.34 0.24 -12.90
C THR A 202 -3.19 0.75 -13.77
N VAL A 203 -3.24 2.05 -14.11
CA VAL A 203 -2.23 2.77 -14.90
C VAL A 203 -1.93 4.11 -14.23
N GLY A 204 -0.68 4.45 -14.07
CA GLY A 204 -0.20 5.76 -13.60
C GLY A 204 -0.50 6.12 -12.15
N ALA A 205 -1.28 5.30 -11.46
CA ALA A 205 -1.61 5.40 -10.03
C ALA A 205 -2.40 4.17 -9.57
N GLY A 206 -2.57 4.01 -8.25
CA GLY A 206 -3.42 2.94 -7.69
C GLY A 206 -2.63 1.71 -7.28
N THR A 207 -1.40 1.89 -6.84
CA THR A 207 -0.45 0.89 -6.32
C THR A 207 -1.14 -0.20 -5.49
N VAL A 208 -2.04 0.18 -4.56
CA VAL A 208 -2.73 -0.76 -3.67
C VAL A 208 -3.74 -1.68 -4.37
N ASN A 209 -4.17 -1.38 -5.59
CA ASN A 209 -5.04 -2.27 -6.35
C ASN A 209 -4.24 -3.47 -6.88
N THR A 210 -2.98 -3.25 -7.27
CA THR A 210 -2.06 -4.35 -7.62
C THR A 210 -1.63 -5.12 -6.37
N GLU A 211 -1.37 -4.43 -5.23
CA GLU A 211 -1.15 -5.10 -3.94
C GLU A 211 -2.31 -6.02 -3.57
N PHE A 212 -3.56 -5.54 -3.72
CA PHE A 212 -4.76 -6.33 -3.46
C PHE A 212 -4.76 -7.61 -4.29
N GLU A 213 -4.61 -7.49 -5.60
CA GLU A 213 -4.61 -8.64 -6.50
C GLU A 213 -3.50 -9.64 -6.18
N VAL A 214 -2.28 -9.13 -5.95
CA VAL A 214 -1.11 -9.99 -5.66
C VAL A 214 -1.21 -10.65 -4.29
N LEU A 215 -1.75 -9.99 -3.27
CA LEU A 215 -1.79 -10.54 -1.91
C LEU A 215 -3.00 -11.46 -1.65
N THR A 216 -4.12 -11.26 -2.35
CA THR A 216 -5.35 -12.02 -2.12
C THR A 216 -5.66 -13.02 -3.23
N GLY A 217 -5.11 -12.85 -4.42
CA GLY A 217 -5.50 -13.60 -5.61
C GLY A 217 -6.89 -13.24 -6.16
N MET A 218 -7.48 -12.16 -5.68
CA MET A 218 -8.81 -11.68 -6.08
C MET A 218 -8.69 -10.52 -7.05
N ARG A 219 -9.71 -10.34 -7.90
CA ARG A 219 -9.68 -9.31 -8.96
C ARG A 219 -10.25 -7.99 -8.48
N GLN A 220 -9.46 -6.94 -8.57
CA GLN A 220 -9.93 -5.58 -8.29
C GLN A 220 -11.09 -5.15 -9.22
N ARG A 221 -11.09 -5.62 -10.46
CA ARG A 221 -12.13 -5.26 -11.46
C ARG A 221 -13.51 -5.83 -11.18
N ASP A 222 -13.65 -6.79 -10.27
CA ASP A 222 -14.94 -7.32 -9.87
C ASP A 222 -15.67 -6.42 -8.87
N PHE A 223 -14.95 -5.46 -8.27
CA PHE A 223 -15.49 -4.38 -7.45
C PHE A 223 -16.03 -3.22 -8.30
N GLY A 224 -16.68 -2.28 -7.64
CA GLY A 224 -17.24 -1.09 -8.28
C GLY A 224 -16.20 -0.25 -9.01
N VAL A 225 -16.71 0.62 -9.87
CA VAL A 225 -15.89 1.48 -10.74
C VAL A 225 -14.94 2.35 -9.92
N CYS A 226 -13.64 2.29 -10.21
CA CYS A 226 -12.58 3.00 -9.48
C CYS A 226 -12.46 2.60 -8.00
N GLU A 227 -13.05 1.53 -7.54
CA GLU A 227 -13.01 1.15 -6.13
C GLU A 227 -11.61 0.68 -5.73
N TYR A 228 -11.23 1.06 -4.52
CA TYR A 228 -10.00 0.63 -3.85
C TYR A 228 -10.38 -0.32 -2.70
N PRO A 229 -10.22 -1.65 -2.83
CA PRO A 229 -10.56 -2.60 -1.76
C PRO A 229 -9.89 -2.30 -0.42
N TYR A 230 -8.71 -1.68 -0.43
CA TYR A 230 -8.02 -1.16 0.76
C TYR A 230 -8.80 -0.07 1.50
N LYS A 231 -9.63 0.70 0.80
CA LYS A 231 -10.44 1.79 1.39
C LYS A 231 -11.86 1.39 1.71
N THR A 232 -12.29 0.24 1.21
CA THR A 232 -13.64 -0.29 1.40
C THR A 232 -13.60 -1.59 2.22
N VAL A 233 -13.63 -2.75 1.60
CA VAL A 233 -13.78 -4.04 2.30
C VAL A 233 -12.62 -4.37 3.24
N LEU A 234 -11.37 -4.18 2.82
CA LEU A 234 -10.20 -4.53 3.63
C LEU A 234 -9.92 -3.54 4.78
N LYS A 235 -10.62 -2.41 4.83
CA LYS A 235 -10.56 -1.50 5.97
C LYS A 235 -11.16 -2.13 7.24
N SER A 236 -12.15 -3.02 7.09
CA SER A 236 -12.92 -3.56 8.20
C SER A 236 -13.11 -5.08 8.18
N THR A 237 -12.77 -5.74 7.06
CA THR A 237 -12.98 -7.18 6.86
C THR A 237 -11.64 -7.86 6.61
N THR A 238 -11.42 -8.99 7.28
CA THR A 238 -10.29 -9.89 6.99
C THR A 238 -10.52 -10.64 5.68
N SER A 239 -9.47 -11.16 5.08
CA SER A 239 -9.55 -11.94 3.85
C SER A 239 -8.52 -13.06 3.82
N GLU A 240 -8.80 -14.14 3.07
CA GLU A 240 -7.75 -15.04 2.62
C GLU A 240 -6.66 -14.24 1.90
N SER A 241 -5.44 -14.59 2.16
CA SER A 241 -4.27 -13.96 1.57
C SER A 241 -3.09 -14.93 1.57
N VAL A 242 -2.06 -14.62 0.80
CA VAL A 242 -0.78 -15.35 0.84
C VAL A 242 -0.23 -15.48 2.27
N CYS A 243 -0.44 -14.49 3.14
CA CYS A 243 0.01 -14.55 4.53
C CYS A 243 -0.71 -15.65 5.32
N ASN A 244 -2.02 -15.77 5.16
CA ASN A 244 -2.81 -16.81 5.84
C ASN A 244 -2.45 -18.21 5.33
N ASP A 245 -2.30 -18.35 4.00
CA ASP A 245 -1.93 -19.62 3.37
C ASP A 245 -0.59 -20.12 3.91
N LEU A 246 0.41 -19.24 3.93
CA LEU A 246 1.75 -19.54 4.40
C LEU A 246 1.82 -19.72 5.92
N ALA A 247 1.06 -18.96 6.70
CA ALA A 247 0.99 -19.10 8.17
C ALA A 247 0.50 -20.48 8.57
N SER A 248 -0.44 -21.09 7.80
CA SER A 248 -0.95 -22.44 8.04
C SER A 248 0.14 -23.53 8.03
N ILE A 249 1.26 -23.26 7.37
CA ILE A 249 2.41 -24.16 7.27
C ILE A 249 3.67 -23.61 7.97
N GLY A 250 3.52 -22.60 8.82
CA GLY A 250 4.54 -22.14 9.75
C GLY A 250 5.45 -21.01 9.29
N TYR A 251 5.14 -20.34 8.17
CA TYR A 251 5.84 -19.11 7.78
C TYR A 251 5.50 -17.95 8.70
N LYS A 252 6.42 -16.99 8.79
CA LYS A 252 6.17 -15.65 9.28
C LYS A 252 6.07 -14.67 8.12
N SER A 253 5.13 -13.73 8.22
CA SER A 253 4.82 -12.79 7.14
C SER A 253 5.22 -11.37 7.51
N HIS A 254 6.08 -10.77 6.71
CA HIS A 254 6.67 -9.45 6.92
C HIS A 254 6.33 -8.52 5.77
N CYS A 255 5.97 -7.28 6.06
CA CYS A 255 5.91 -6.23 5.05
C CYS A 255 7.00 -5.19 5.28
N VAL A 256 7.60 -4.69 4.20
CA VAL A 256 8.61 -3.62 4.22
C VAL A 256 8.24 -2.57 3.18
N HIS A 257 8.09 -1.30 3.59
CA HIS A 257 7.75 -0.20 2.70
C HIS A 257 8.46 1.08 3.11
N ASN A 258 9.22 1.68 2.21
CA ASN A 258 9.96 2.91 2.47
C ASN A 258 9.11 4.19 2.30
N ASN A 259 7.85 4.10 2.72
CA ASN A 259 6.94 5.24 2.82
C ASN A 259 6.09 5.13 4.10
N ASN A 260 5.22 6.11 4.35
CA ASN A 260 4.41 6.21 5.57
C ASN A 260 3.51 4.98 5.79
N ALA A 261 3.47 4.49 7.03
CA ALA A 261 2.64 3.36 7.44
C ALA A 261 1.15 3.56 7.18
N THR A 262 0.66 4.78 7.36
CA THR A 262 -0.76 5.14 7.25
C THR A 262 -1.20 5.43 5.82
N PHE A 263 -0.24 5.52 4.89
CA PHE A 263 -0.54 5.76 3.48
C PHE A 263 -1.39 4.62 2.92
N TYR A 264 -2.53 4.94 2.30
CA TYR A 264 -3.60 4.01 1.91
C TYR A 264 -4.25 3.22 3.08
N GLY A 265 -3.85 3.45 4.34
CA GLY A 265 -4.32 2.70 5.50
C GLY A 265 -3.67 1.32 5.64
N ARG A 266 -2.46 1.15 5.09
CA ARG A 266 -1.74 -0.13 5.08
C ARG A 266 -1.58 -0.74 6.48
N ASN A 267 -1.30 0.08 7.51
CA ASN A 267 -1.21 -0.38 8.90
C ASN A 267 -2.48 -1.10 9.40
N THR A 268 -3.66 -0.79 8.85
CA THR A 268 -4.92 -1.49 9.16
C THR A 268 -5.13 -2.67 8.22
N VAL A 269 -4.90 -2.48 6.93
CA VAL A 269 -5.15 -3.50 5.90
C VAL A 269 -4.23 -4.70 6.07
N PHE A 270 -2.94 -4.49 6.34
CA PHE A 270 -1.99 -5.60 6.55
C PHE A 270 -2.32 -6.43 7.78
N LYS A 271 -2.90 -5.82 8.81
CA LYS A 271 -3.47 -6.53 9.94
C LYS A 271 -4.61 -7.46 9.51
N ASN A 272 -5.49 -6.99 8.60
CA ASN A 272 -6.62 -7.76 8.07
C ASN A 272 -6.18 -8.84 7.07
N LEU A 273 -5.01 -8.69 6.45
CA LEU A 273 -4.41 -9.67 5.55
C LEU A 273 -3.49 -10.68 6.25
N GLY A 274 -3.27 -10.55 7.57
CA GLY A 274 -2.55 -11.54 8.36
C GLY A 274 -1.03 -11.37 8.42
N PHE A 275 -0.47 -10.19 8.09
CA PHE A 275 0.95 -9.93 8.29
C PHE A 275 1.33 -9.94 9.78
N ASP A 276 2.46 -10.55 10.12
CA ASP A 276 3.02 -10.54 11.49
C ASP A 276 3.73 -9.21 11.79
N THR A 277 4.49 -8.65 10.82
CA THR A 277 5.19 -7.36 11.01
C THR A 277 5.03 -6.43 9.82
N PHE A 278 5.07 -5.12 10.09
CA PHE A 278 5.14 -4.09 9.07
C PHE A 278 6.21 -3.06 9.39
N THR A 279 7.27 -3.02 8.59
CA THR A 279 8.36 -2.04 8.69
C THR A 279 8.16 -0.96 7.64
N SER A 280 7.61 0.18 8.06
CA SER A 280 7.46 1.39 7.24
C SER A 280 8.65 2.33 7.44
N MET A 281 8.70 3.45 6.69
CA MET A 281 9.80 4.41 6.75
C MET A 281 10.08 4.92 8.17
N GLU A 282 9.05 5.00 9.01
CA GLU A 282 9.16 5.45 10.40
C GLU A 282 10.00 4.49 11.28
N TYR A 283 10.24 3.27 10.80
CA TYR A 283 11.08 2.25 11.46
C TYR A 283 12.43 2.05 10.77
N MET A 284 12.82 2.98 9.89
CA MET A 284 14.08 2.92 9.14
C MET A 284 14.97 4.11 9.52
N ASN A 285 16.28 3.88 9.49
CA ASN A 285 17.30 4.91 9.71
C ASN A 285 18.08 5.14 8.40
N GLY A 286 18.70 6.34 8.30
CA GLY A 286 19.54 6.68 7.17
C GLY A 286 18.78 6.93 5.88
N LEU A 287 17.54 7.37 5.99
CA LEU A 287 16.69 7.71 4.85
C LEU A 287 17.34 8.81 4.01
N LYS A 288 17.33 8.61 2.70
CA LYS A 288 17.75 9.60 1.70
C LYS A 288 16.64 9.73 0.68
N GLU A 289 16.36 10.96 0.30
CA GLU A 289 15.31 11.27 -0.67
C GLU A 289 15.91 11.62 -2.03
N ASN A 290 15.16 11.35 -3.08
CA ASN A 290 15.46 11.82 -4.42
C ASN A 290 14.98 13.28 -4.61
N LEU A 291 15.17 13.85 -5.80
CA LEU A 291 14.78 15.25 -6.09
C LEU A 291 13.28 15.54 -5.92
N ASN A 292 12.44 14.51 -5.98
CA ASN A 292 10.99 14.62 -5.77
C ASN A 292 10.56 14.37 -4.30
N GLY A 293 11.50 14.16 -3.39
CA GLY A 293 11.23 13.90 -1.98
C GLY A 293 10.80 12.48 -1.66
N TRP A 294 10.95 11.53 -2.59
CA TRP A 294 10.71 10.11 -2.33
C TRP A 294 11.95 9.44 -1.76
N VAL A 295 11.76 8.61 -0.75
CA VAL A 295 12.85 7.86 -0.13
C VAL A 295 13.45 6.88 -1.13
N ASN A 296 14.78 6.87 -1.26
CA ASN A 296 15.50 5.95 -2.14
C ASN A 296 15.32 4.50 -1.69
N ASP A 297 15.16 3.58 -2.65
CA ASP A 297 14.83 2.18 -2.39
C ASP A 297 16.01 1.36 -1.84
N ASP A 298 17.24 1.87 -1.87
CA ASP A 298 18.40 1.21 -1.28
C ASP A 298 18.21 0.83 0.19
N VAL A 299 17.42 1.60 0.93
CA VAL A 299 17.09 1.33 2.35
C VAL A 299 16.29 0.03 2.52
N MET A 300 15.59 -0.43 1.48
CA MET A 300 14.82 -1.68 1.50
C MET A 300 15.71 -2.91 1.70
N VAL A 301 16.91 -2.89 1.11
CA VAL A 301 17.83 -4.06 1.15
C VAL A 301 18.18 -4.51 2.58
N PRO A 302 18.70 -3.65 3.47
CA PRO A 302 18.96 -4.06 4.84
C PRO A 302 17.68 -4.42 5.61
N GLN A 303 16.54 -3.82 5.32
CA GLN A 303 15.29 -4.14 6.01
C GLN A 303 14.76 -5.52 5.60
N ILE A 304 14.80 -5.88 4.32
CA ILE A 304 14.42 -7.22 3.83
C ILE A 304 15.34 -8.30 4.45
N ILE A 305 16.65 -8.07 4.51
CA ILE A 305 17.56 -9.01 5.18
C ILE A 305 17.22 -9.13 6.68
N LYS A 306 16.88 -8.01 7.33
CA LYS A 306 16.50 -7.99 8.74
C LYS A 306 15.23 -8.81 9.02
N THR A 307 14.26 -8.87 8.09
CA THR A 307 13.08 -9.75 8.25
C THR A 307 13.50 -11.21 8.26
N LEU A 308 14.34 -11.64 7.32
CA LEU A 308 14.87 -13.00 7.25
C LEU A 308 15.76 -13.39 8.45
N ASP A 309 16.34 -12.42 9.14
CA ASP A 309 17.16 -12.64 10.35
C ASP A 309 16.29 -12.67 11.62
N SER A 310 15.01 -12.29 11.54
CA SER A 310 14.14 -12.13 12.71
C SER A 310 13.49 -13.41 13.17
N THR A 311 13.46 -14.46 12.34
CA THR A 311 12.85 -15.76 12.64
C THR A 311 13.82 -16.91 12.43
N GLN A 312 13.48 -18.10 12.92
CA GLN A 312 14.26 -19.32 12.70
C GLN A 312 13.67 -20.21 11.59
N GLY A 313 12.50 -19.87 11.10
CA GLY A 313 11.78 -20.62 10.06
C GLY A 313 11.89 -19.96 8.69
N SER A 314 11.05 -20.41 7.78
CA SER A 314 10.89 -19.77 6.47
C SER A 314 10.01 -18.54 6.58
N ASP A 315 10.38 -17.49 5.86
CA ASP A 315 9.70 -16.20 5.88
C ASP A 315 9.05 -15.89 4.54
N PHE A 316 7.91 -15.21 4.61
CA PHE A 316 7.34 -14.45 3.52
C PHE A 316 7.62 -12.96 3.75
N THR A 317 8.30 -12.31 2.83
CA THR A 317 8.54 -10.86 2.89
C THR A 317 7.95 -10.17 1.67
N PHE A 318 7.02 -9.25 1.91
CA PHE A 318 6.43 -8.40 0.89
C PHE A 318 7.08 -7.01 0.94
N GLY A 319 7.80 -6.65 -0.12
CA GLY A 319 8.44 -5.35 -0.27
C GLY A 319 7.60 -4.44 -1.18
N ILE A 320 7.50 -3.15 -0.84
CA ILE A 320 6.87 -2.13 -1.68
C ILE A 320 7.84 -0.97 -1.78
N THR A 321 8.30 -0.66 -2.99
CA THR A 321 9.20 0.47 -3.24
C THR A 321 8.44 1.77 -3.47
N VAL A 322 9.13 2.92 -3.49
CA VAL A 322 8.50 4.23 -3.72
C VAL A 322 9.33 5.17 -4.58
N GLN A 323 10.62 4.91 -4.76
CA GLN A 323 11.57 5.85 -5.35
C GLN A 323 11.15 6.35 -6.75
N SER A 324 10.61 5.49 -7.58
CA SER A 324 10.19 5.80 -8.95
C SER A 324 8.77 6.35 -9.06
N HIS A 325 8.13 6.71 -7.95
CA HIS A 325 6.83 7.36 -7.94
C HIS A 325 6.86 8.74 -8.62
N GLY A 326 5.79 9.07 -9.39
CA GLY A 326 5.58 10.41 -9.96
C GLY A 326 5.40 11.47 -8.87
N LYS A 327 5.50 12.76 -9.17
CA LYS A 327 5.60 13.35 -10.51
C LYS A 327 7.04 13.32 -11.04
N TYR A 328 7.17 13.46 -12.34
CA TYR A 328 8.48 13.49 -13.02
C TYR A 328 8.79 14.89 -13.60
N ASP A 329 8.04 15.89 -13.18
CA ASP A 329 8.23 17.29 -13.59
C ASP A 329 9.32 17.93 -12.72
N VAL A 330 10.57 17.68 -13.09
CA VAL A 330 11.76 18.14 -12.39
C VAL A 330 12.69 18.90 -13.32
N ASP A 331 13.24 19.99 -12.80
CA ASP A 331 14.43 20.59 -13.38
C ASP A 331 15.62 19.69 -13.02
N ILE A 332 16.15 19.01 -14.02
CA ILE A 332 17.28 18.11 -13.83
C ILE A 332 18.54 18.96 -13.65
N GLU A 333 19.01 19.06 -12.43
CA GLU A 333 20.32 19.61 -12.12
C GLU A 333 21.38 18.50 -12.19
N GLY A 334 22.49 18.82 -12.86
CA GLY A 334 23.63 17.93 -12.98
C GLY A 334 23.54 16.91 -14.13
N GLU A 335 24.57 16.06 -14.22
CA GLU A 335 24.70 15.07 -15.30
C GLU A 335 23.92 13.80 -14.94
N GLN A 336 22.94 13.46 -15.79
CA GLN A 336 22.22 12.20 -15.66
C GLN A 336 23.02 11.05 -16.31
N PRO A 337 23.26 9.94 -15.61
CA PRO A 337 24.07 8.82 -16.10
C PRO A 337 23.52 8.17 -17.37
N ILE A 338 22.20 8.17 -17.55
CA ILE A 338 21.50 7.63 -18.71
C ILE A 338 20.80 8.78 -19.42
N LYS A 339 21.17 9.01 -20.67
CA LYS A 339 20.48 9.99 -21.54
C LYS A 339 19.38 9.28 -22.31
N VAL A 340 18.22 9.93 -22.39
CA VAL A 340 17.05 9.43 -23.10
C VAL A 340 16.78 10.37 -24.29
N THR A 341 16.49 9.80 -25.44
CA THR A 341 16.08 10.55 -26.65
C THR A 341 14.88 9.86 -27.29
N GLY A 342 14.13 10.60 -28.11
CA GLY A 342 12.94 10.10 -28.79
C GLY A 342 11.65 10.22 -27.99
N ALA A 343 11.69 10.93 -26.87
CA ALA A 343 10.49 11.33 -26.14
C ALA A 343 9.66 12.35 -26.94
N LYS A 344 8.39 12.52 -26.58
CA LYS A 344 7.55 13.62 -27.09
C LYS A 344 8.19 14.96 -26.77
N GLU A 345 7.95 15.96 -27.61
CA GLU A 345 8.48 17.32 -27.42
C GLU A 345 8.15 17.87 -26.02
N GLY A 346 9.16 18.34 -25.31
CA GLY A 346 9.02 18.84 -23.93
C GLY A 346 8.97 17.79 -22.83
N MET A 347 9.07 16.49 -23.17
CA MET A 347 9.01 15.38 -22.18
C MET A 347 10.39 14.76 -21.88
N GLU A 348 11.46 15.21 -22.52
CA GLU A 348 12.79 14.59 -22.43
C GLU A 348 13.32 14.56 -20.99
N ASN A 349 13.13 15.64 -20.24
CA ASN A 349 13.58 15.70 -18.83
C ASN A 349 12.82 14.71 -17.95
N GLN A 350 11.51 14.60 -18.12
CA GLN A 350 10.65 13.70 -17.36
C GLN A 350 11.06 12.24 -17.60
N TYR A 351 11.21 11.84 -18.87
CA TYR A 351 11.68 10.50 -19.22
C TYR A 351 13.11 10.24 -18.75
N THR A 352 14.00 11.21 -18.91
CA THR A 352 15.39 11.08 -18.43
C THR A 352 15.43 10.88 -16.92
N TYR A 353 14.66 11.67 -16.16
CA TYR A 353 14.56 11.51 -14.71
C TYR A 353 14.01 10.13 -14.34
N TYR A 354 12.85 9.75 -14.88
CA TYR A 354 12.21 8.47 -14.60
C TYR A 354 13.14 7.28 -14.89
N VAL A 355 13.76 7.25 -16.08
CA VAL A 355 14.68 6.18 -16.48
C VAL A 355 15.87 6.06 -15.53
N ASN A 356 16.40 7.17 -15.03
CA ASN A 356 17.48 7.14 -14.06
C ASN A 356 17.00 6.69 -12.67
N GLN A 357 15.73 6.93 -12.28
CA GLN A 357 15.17 6.38 -11.05
C GLN A 357 15.04 4.85 -11.14
N ILE A 358 14.44 4.30 -12.20
CA ILE A 358 14.32 2.84 -12.35
C ILE A 358 15.67 2.14 -12.51
N ALA A 359 16.68 2.81 -13.07
CA ALA A 359 18.04 2.29 -13.12
C ALA A 359 18.68 2.18 -11.72
N GLN A 360 18.34 3.09 -10.80
CA GLN A 360 18.76 2.96 -9.39
C GLN A 360 18.03 1.80 -8.71
N VAL A 361 16.74 1.60 -9.01
CA VAL A 361 15.98 0.42 -8.54
C VAL A 361 16.62 -0.87 -9.06
N ASP A 362 17.03 -0.92 -10.32
CA ASP A 362 17.74 -2.07 -10.89
C ASP A 362 19.07 -2.37 -10.16
N ASN A 363 19.82 -1.34 -9.77
CA ASN A 363 21.01 -1.48 -8.92
C ASN A 363 20.66 -2.03 -7.53
N MET A 364 19.59 -1.54 -6.90
CA MET A 364 19.08 -2.04 -5.61
C MET A 364 18.76 -3.54 -5.70
N ILE A 365 18.08 -3.98 -6.77
CA ILE A 365 17.79 -5.39 -7.05
C ILE A 365 19.08 -6.21 -7.10
N GLY A 366 20.10 -5.72 -7.81
CA GLY A 366 21.41 -6.36 -7.89
C GLY A 366 22.07 -6.52 -6.52
N ASN A 367 22.00 -5.49 -5.68
CA ASN A 367 22.52 -5.50 -4.31
C ASN A 367 21.77 -6.50 -3.43
N LEU A 368 20.46 -6.55 -3.51
CA LEU A 368 19.64 -7.51 -2.76
C LEU A 368 20.01 -8.95 -3.14
N ILE A 369 20.04 -9.28 -4.43
CA ILE A 369 20.40 -10.62 -4.93
C ILE A 369 21.80 -11.02 -4.46
N ASN A 370 22.76 -10.10 -4.47
CA ASN A 370 24.12 -10.38 -3.99
C ASN A 370 24.15 -10.71 -2.49
N ARG A 371 23.27 -10.11 -1.68
CA ARG A 371 23.14 -10.47 -0.26
C ARG A 371 22.43 -11.80 -0.08
N LEU A 372 21.35 -12.05 -0.81
CA LEU A 372 20.60 -13.31 -0.75
C LEU A 372 21.46 -14.52 -1.17
N ARG A 373 22.32 -14.37 -2.18
CA ARG A 373 23.27 -15.43 -2.59
C ARG A 373 24.28 -15.82 -1.51
N LYS A 374 24.59 -14.92 -0.59
CA LYS A 374 25.53 -15.19 0.52
C LYS A 374 24.86 -15.91 1.70
N ARG A 375 23.53 -15.99 1.70
CA ARG A 375 22.77 -16.74 2.71
C ARG A 375 22.71 -18.21 2.31
N ASN A 376 22.87 -19.09 3.27
CA ASN A 376 22.76 -20.56 3.05
C ASN A 376 21.31 -21.02 3.23
N GLU A 377 20.35 -20.29 2.63
CA GLU A 377 18.93 -20.52 2.74
C GLU A 377 18.31 -20.53 1.35
N LYS A 378 17.44 -21.50 1.07
CA LYS A 378 16.66 -21.48 -0.16
C LYS A 378 15.77 -20.24 -0.19
N THR A 379 15.84 -19.49 -1.27
CA THR A 379 15.09 -18.25 -1.41
C THR A 379 14.52 -18.11 -2.82
N ILE A 380 13.26 -17.74 -2.90
CA ILE A 380 12.59 -17.27 -4.12
C ILE A 380 12.41 -15.76 -3.98
N LEU A 381 12.83 -15.00 -5.00
CA LEU A 381 12.61 -13.57 -5.11
C LEU A 381 11.78 -13.28 -6.35
N VAL A 382 10.62 -12.68 -6.15
CA VAL A 382 9.72 -12.22 -7.19
C VAL A 382 9.78 -10.70 -7.28
N LEU A 383 10.03 -10.18 -8.47
CA LEU A 383 10.08 -8.75 -8.76
C LEU A 383 9.03 -8.46 -9.81
N TYR A 384 8.20 -7.44 -9.61
CA TYR A 384 7.16 -7.06 -10.58
C TYR A 384 6.81 -5.58 -10.46
N GLY A 385 6.46 -4.95 -11.61
CA GLY A 385 5.93 -3.60 -11.61
C GLY A 385 4.45 -3.57 -11.28
N ASP A 386 4.02 -2.56 -10.53
CA ASP A 386 2.62 -2.40 -10.12
C ASP A 386 1.73 -1.75 -11.19
N HIS A 387 2.25 -0.80 -11.91
CA HIS A 387 1.61 -0.11 -13.04
C HIS A 387 2.66 0.68 -13.86
N LEU A 388 2.27 1.17 -15.03
CA LEU A 388 3.08 2.11 -15.78
C LEU A 388 3.17 3.46 -15.04
N PRO A 389 4.25 4.24 -15.25
CA PRO A 389 4.40 5.56 -14.66
C PRO A 389 3.32 6.53 -15.15
N SER A 390 3.06 7.59 -14.36
CA SER A 390 2.17 8.69 -14.71
C SER A 390 2.79 9.66 -15.73
N LEU A 391 3.45 9.08 -16.75
CA LEU A 391 3.90 9.77 -17.96
C LEU A 391 2.79 9.71 -19.02
N ASP A 392 2.77 10.64 -19.96
CA ASP A 392 1.79 10.65 -21.06
C ASP A 392 2.15 9.58 -22.09
N ILE A 393 1.94 8.30 -21.72
CA ILE A 393 2.18 7.14 -22.57
C ILE A 393 0.86 6.70 -23.18
N SER A 394 0.81 6.56 -24.50
CA SER A 394 -0.32 5.96 -25.22
C SER A 394 -0.02 4.50 -25.60
N ALA A 395 -1.08 3.70 -25.77
CA ALA A 395 -0.93 2.28 -26.07
C ALA A 395 -0.18 2.01 -27.40
N ASP A 396 -0.30 2.90 -28.39
CA ASP A 396 0.40 2.79 -29.67
C ASP A 396 1.90 3.06 -29.58
N GLU A 397 2.38 3.72 -28.52
CA GLU A 397 3.80 3.90 -28.23
C GLU A 397 4.45 2.65 -27.64
N LEU A 398 3.67 1.68 -27.14
CA LEU A 398 4.15 0.44 -26.54
C LEU A 398 4.20 -0.71 -27.55
N LYS A 399 5.26 -1.55 -27.48
CA LYS A 399 5.42 -2.73 -28.33
C LYS A 399 4.29 -3.75 -28.13
N ASN A 400 3.75 -3.88 -26.92
CA ASN A 400 2.63 -4.76 -26.55
C ASN A 400 1.26 -4.09 -26.74
N SER A 401 1.20 -2.78 -27.02
CA SER A 401 -0.03 -2.01 -27.18
C SER A 401 -1.04 -2.13 -26.03
N ASP A 402 -0.58 -2.38 -24.80
CA ASP A 402 -1.40 -2.50 -23.59
C ASP A 402 -0.81 -1.66 -22.45
N LEU A 403 -1.56 -0.66 -21.98
CA LEU A 403 -1.17 0.19 -20.85
C LEU A 403 -1.29 -0.53 -19.48
N TYR A 404 -2.07 -1.60 -19.42
CA TYR A 404 -2.31 -2.38 -18.19
C TYR A 404 -1.35 -3.57 -18.07
N GLN A 405 -0.14 -3.45 -18.60
CA GLN A 405 0.83 -4.53 -18.61
C GLN A 405 2.20 -4.02 -18.16
N THR A 406 2.73 -4.65 -17.12
CA THR A 406 4.11 -4.55 -16.65
C THR A 406 4.84 -5.87 -16.89
N GLN A 407 5.97 -6.08 -16.25
CA GLN A 407 6.73 -7.31 -16.32
C GLN A 407 6.99 -7.87 -14.93
N TYR A 408 7.22 -9.19 -14.85
CA TYR A 408 7.69 -9.84 -13.65
C TYR A 408 8.85 -10.80 -13.93
N VAL A 409 9.64 -11.09 -12.90
CA VAL A 409 10.69 -12.13 -12.91
C VAL A 409 10.72 -12.87 -11.58
N ILE A 410 10.98 -14.18 -11.62
CA ILE A 410 11.08 -15.04 -10.44
C ILE A 410 12.52 -15.59 -10.39
N TRP A 411 13.36 -15.01 -9.54
CA TRP A 411 14.69 -15.47 -9.25
C TRP A 411 14.68 -16.48 -8.08
N ASP A 412 15.57 -17.45 -8.11
CA ASP A 412 15.84 -18.35 -7.01
C ASP A 412 17.35 -18.70 -6.92
N ASN A 413 17.78 -19.24 -5.78
CA ASN A 413 19.15 -19.67 -5.56
C ASN A 413 19.33 -21.20 -5.47
N PHE A 414 18.29 -21.98 -5.80
CA PHE A 414 18.32 -23.45 -5.67
C PHE A 414 17.89 -24.22 -6.92
N GLY A 415 17.63 -23.55 -8.04
CA GLY A 415 17.50 -24.13 -9.37
C GLY A 415 16.09 -24.53 -9.79
N LEU A 416 15.11 -23.68 -9.57
CA LEU A 416 13.75 -23.83 -10.12
C LEU A 416 13.79 -23.83 -11.66
N LYS A 417 13.02 -24.74 -12.25
CA LYS A 417 12.90 -24.80 -13.72
C LYS A 417 12.37 -23.48 -14.27
N LYS A 418 13.12 -22.87 -15.21
CA LYS A 418 12.65 -21.71 -15.96
C LYS A 418 11.41 -22.08 -16.78
N LEU A 419 10.35 -21.27 -16.63
CA LEU A 419 9.13 -21.35 -17.41
C LEU A 419 8.56 -19.93 -17.53
N ASP A 420 8.67 -19.36 -18.72
CA ASP A 420 8.12 -18.05 -19.02
C ASP A 420 6.60 -18.16 -19.26
N LYS A 421 5.82 -17.28 -18.64
CA LYS A 421 4.37 -17.31 -18.70
C LYS A 421 3.78 -15.95 -18.44
N ASP A 422 2.93 -15.46 -19.33
CA ASP A 422 2.15 -14.26 -19.08
C ASP A 422 0.96 -14.57 -18.16
N MET A 423 0.65 -13.63 -17.25
CA MET A 423 -0.42 -13.81 -16.28
C MET A 423 -0.96 -12.46 -15.78
N ALA A 424 -2.07 -12.51 -15.04
CA ALA A 424 -2.58 -11.35 -14.30
C ALA A 424 -2.02 -11.30 -12.86
N ALA A 425 -2.03 -10.12 -12.26
CA ALA A 425 -1.51 -9.87 -10.92
C ALA A 425 -2.16 -10.78 -9.86
N TYR A 426 -3.48 -11.03 -9.94
CA TYR A 426 -4.20 -11.94 -9.04
C TYR A 426 -3.80 -13.43 -9.17
N GLN A 427 -3.03 -13.81 -10.19
CA GLN A 427 -2.53 -15.18 -10.38
C GLN A 427 -1.10 -15.36 -9.85
N LEU A 428 -0.37 -14.25 -9.62
CA LEU A 428 1.07 -14.27 -9.45
C LEU A 428 1.51 -15.05 -8.20
N TYR A 429 0.96 -14.74 -7.02
CA TYR A 429 1.42 -15.41 -5.80
C TYR A 429 1.10 -16.91 -5.83
N SER A 430 -0.09 -17.28 -6.30
CA SER A 430 -0.50 -18.68 -6.41
C SER A 430 0.39 -19.48 -7.36
N TYR A 431 0.81 -18.86 -8.48
CA TYR A 431 1.78 -19.44 -9.39
C TYR A 431 3.15 -19.64 -8.74
N VAL A 432 3.64 -18.66 -7.98
CA VAL A 432 4.90 -18.74 -7.22
C VAL A 432 4.83 -19.84 -6.17
N LEU A 433 3.74 -19.91 -5.40
CA LEU A 433 3.54 -20.97 -4.41
C LEU A 433 3.53 -22.36 -5.06
N GLY A 434 2.88 -22.50 -6.22
CA GLY A 434 2.92 -23.74 -6.99
C GLY A 434 4.33 -24.15 -7.43
N LYS A 435 5.18 -23.19 -7.83
CA LYS A 435 6.60 -23.45 -8.13
C LYS A 435 7.39 -23.87 -6.87
N ALA A 436 7.00 -23.40 -5.70
CA ALA A 436 7.58 -23.80 -4.41
C ALA A 436 7.01 -25.12 -3.88
N GLY A 437 6.02 -25.72 -4.56
CA GLY A 437 5.33 -26.94 -4.11
C GLY A 437 4.38 -26.69 -2.94
N ILE A 438 3.85 -25.45 -2.80
CA ILE A 438 2.93 -25.02 -1.77
C ILE A 438 1.52 -24.90 -2.39
N HIS A 439 0.52 -25.50 -1.76
CA HIS A 439 -0.85 -25.62 -2.28
C HIS A 439 -1.91 -25.27 -1.20
N GLU A 440 -1.53 -24.52 -0.20
CA GLU A 440 -2.42 -24.07 0.87
C GLU A 440 -3.28 -22.90 0.39
N GLY A 441 -4.48 -22.74 0.98
CA GLY A 441 -5.46 -21.73 0.62
C GLY A 441 -6.46 -22.17 -0.46
N LEU A 442 -7.67 -21.66 -0.38
CA LEU A 442 -8.73 -21.96 -1.35
C LEU A 442 -8.45 -21.23 -2.67
N ILE A 443 -8.17 -19.94 -2.61
CA ILE A 443 -7.89 -19.12 -3.81
C ILE A 443 -6.57 -19.56 -4.45
N THR A 444 -5.58 -19.92 -3.65
CA THR A 444 -4.31 -20.52 -4.15
C THR A 444 -4.60 -21.77 -4.98
N ARG A 445 -5.35 -22.74 -4.45
CA ARG A 445 -5.70 -23.96 -5.19
C ARG A 445 -6.55 -23.67 -6.41
N TYR A 446 -7.47 -22.71 -6.32
CA TYR A 446 -8.28 -22.28 -7.45
C TYR A 446 -7.40 -21.88 -8.64
N HIS A 447 -6.47 -20.97 -8.45
CA HIS A 447 -5.57 -20.52 -9.53
C HIS A 447 -4.60 -21.61 -10.01
N GLN A 448 -4.20 -22.54 -9.15
CA GLN A 448 -3.26 -23.60 -9.51
C GLN A 448 -3.93 -24.74 -10.30
N GLN A 449 -5.21 -25.02 -10.06
CA GLN A 449 -5.90 -26.20 -10.58
C GLN A 449 -6.89 -25.89 -11.70
N MET A 450 -7.41 -24.65 -11.75
CA MET A 450 -8.37 -24.27 -12.80
C MET A 450 -7.65 -23.82 -14.08
N ASP A 451 -8.23 -24.17 -15.22
CA ASP A 451 -7.76 -23.65 -16.51
C ASP A 451 -8.10 -22.16 -16.65
N TRP A 452 -7.06 -21.33 -16.71
CA TRP A 452 -7.17 -19.87 -16.81
C TRP A 452 -7.90 -19.40 -18.09
N ASN A 453 -7.95 -20.24 -19.12
CA ASN A 453 -8.63 -19.95 -20.38
C ASN A 453 -10.07 -20.47 -20.42
N SER A 454 -10.54 -21.14 -19.38
CA SER A 454 -11.91 -21.63 -19.35
C SER A 454 -12.93 -20.48 -19.25
N ASN A 455 -14.07 -20.63 -19.89
CA ASN A 455 -15.13 -19.60 -19.88
C ASN A 455 -15.68 -19.33 -18.47
N SER A 456 -15.59 -20.28 -17.54
CA SER A 456 -16.09 -20.13 -16.18
C SER A 456 -15.05 -19.59 -15.20
N TYR A 457 -13.77 -19.49 -15.61
CA TYR A 457 -12.69 -19.12 -14.68
C TYR A 457 -12.93 -17.78 -13.97
N LEU A 458 -13.25 -16.74 -14.71
CA LEU A 458 -13.47 -15.42 -14.10
C LEU A 458 -14.82 -15.33 -13.37
N SER A 459 -15.87 -16.01 -13.84
CA SER A 459 -17.17 -16.03 -13.16
C SER A 459 -17.13 -16.85 -11.87
N ASP A 460 -16.46 -18.01 -11.89
CA ASP A 460 -16.27 -18.84 -10.69
C ASP A 460 -15.43 -18.07 -9.64
N LEU A 461 -14.36 -17.36 -10.06
CA LEU A 461 -13.55 -16.50 -9.17
C LEU A 461 -14.41 -15.40 -8.54
N LYS A 462 -15.16 -14.63 -9.35
CA LYS A 462 -16.07 -13.60 -8.86
C LYS A 462 -17.09 -14.16 -7.86
N THR A 463 -17.57 -15.37 -8.06
CA THR A 463 -18.50 -16.04 -7.13
C THR A 463 -17.83 -16.30 -5.78
N LEU A 464 -16.56 -16.74 -5.75
CA LEU A 464 -15.82 -16.94 -4.51
C LEU A 464 -15.52 -15.62 -3.80
N GLU A 465 -15.16 -14.56 -4.54
CA GLU A 465 -14.95 -13.21 -4.01
C GLU A 465 -16.22 -12.62 -3.39
N TYR A 466 -17.34 -12.73 -4.11
CA TYR A 466 -18.64 -12.31 -3.60
C TYR A 466 -19.02 -13.08 -2.34
N ASP A 467 -18.89 -14.42 -2.36
CA ASP A 467 -19.19 -15.29 -1.23
C ASP A 467 -18.41 -14.87 0.02
N TRP A 468 -17.14 -14.48 -0.13
CA TRP A 468 -16.31 -14.05 1.00
C TRP A 468 -16.70 -12.67 1.55
N PHE A 469 -16.79 -11.65 0.67
CA PHE A 469 -16.93 -10.27 1.13
C PHE A 469 -18.38 -9.84 1.39
N TYR A 470 -19.34 -10.39 0.65
CA TYR A 470 -20.73 -9.94 0.63
C TYR A 470 -21.74 -11.05 0.86
N GLY A 471 -21.34 -12.31 0.65
CA GLY A 471 -22.20 -13.49 0.75
C GLY A 471 -22.14 -14.16 2.11
N GLU A 472 -22.59 -15.42 2.12
CA GLU A 472 -22.78 -16.23 3.33
C GLU A 472 -21.56 -17.08 3.71
N LYS A 473 -20.42 -16.90 2.99
CA LYS A 473 -19.17 -17.67 3.18
C LYS A 473 -19.36 -19.18 3.05
N TYR A 474 -20.17 -19.60 2.10
CA TYR A 474 -20.43 -21.02 1.84
C TYR A 474 -19.15 -21.81 1.54
N ALA A 475 -18.16 -21.18 0.89
CA ALA A 475 -16.86 -21.77 0.64
C ALA A 475 -16.14 -22.18 1.94
N TYR A 476 -16.41 -21.49 3.04
CA TYR A 476 -15.82 -21.67 4.37
C TYR A 476 -16.86 -22.14 5.40
N ASN A 477 -17.92 -22.84 4.97
CA ASN A 477 -18.98 -23.38 5.82
C ASN A 477 -19.70 -22.32 6.67
N GLY A 478 -19.85 -21.11 6.19
CA GLY A 478 -20.50 -19.99 6.87
C GLY A 478 -19.66 -19.35 7.98
N GLN A 479 -18.36 -19.65 8.06
CA GLN A 479 -17.48 -19.13 9.12
C GLN A 479 -16.46 -18.16 8.58
N ASN A 480 -16.05 -17.21 9.41
CA ASN A 480 -14.88 -16.38 9.13
C ASN A 480 -13.65 -17.10 9.69
N GLU A 481 -12.89 -17.76 8.83
CA GLU A 481 -11.68 -18.49 9.21
C GLU A 481 -10.47 -17.58 9.41
N PHE A 482 -10.51 -16.34 8.89
CA PHE A 482 -9.38 -15.42 8.94
C PHE A 482 -9.59 -14.35 10.00
N VAL A 483 -8.66 -14.29 10.93
CA VAL A 483 -8.67 -13.31 12.03
C VAL A 483 -7.62 -12.23 11.81
N GLN A 484 -7.85 -11.06 12.40
CA GLN A 484 -6.84 -10.00 12.38
C GLN A 484 -5.56 -10.48 13.08
N SER A 485 -4.41 -10.21 12.47
CA SER A 485 -3.12 -10.45 13.12
C SER A 485 -2.86 -9.43 14.24
N ASN A 486 -1.97 -9.78 15.15
CA ASN A 486 -1.41 -8.82 16.10
C ASN A 486 -0.21 -8.11 15.45
N LEU A 487 -0.46 -7.35 14.38
CA LEU A 487 0.55 -6.71 13.56
C LEU A 487 1.54 -5.92 14.41
N GLN A 488 2.79 -6.35 14.44
CA GLN A 488 3.88 -5.59 15.05
C GLN A 488 4.42 -4.57 14.04
N MET A 489 4.44 -3.30 14.45
CA MET A 489 5.09 -2.26 13.66
C MET A 489 6.61 -2.32 13.86
N GLY A 490 7.35 -2.36 12.72
CA GLY A 490 8.78 -2.65 12.70
C GLY A 490 9.08 -4.16 12.84
N THR A 491 10.19 -4.63 12.24
CA THR A 491 10.64 -6.03 12.36
C THR A 491 10.91 -6.42 13.82
N TYR A 492 11.45 -5.49 14.61
CA TYR A 492 11.63 -5.65 16.05
C TYR A 492 10.90 -4.53 16.79
N PRO A 493 10.39 -4.79 18.00
CA PRO A 493 9.73 -3.76 18.80
C PRO A 493 10.74 -2.68 19.22
N VAL A 494 10.25 -1.45 19.34
CA VAL A 494 10.99 -0.37 20.00
C VAL A 494 10.97 -0.62 21.51
N THR A 495 12.14 -0.65 22.14
CA THR A 495 12.25 -0.94 23.57
C THR A 495 13.12 0.06 24.29
N LEU A 496 12.71 0.45 25.50
CA LEU A 496 13.52 1.16 26.48
C LEU A 496 14.22 0.15 27.38
N GLU A 497 15.54 0.32 27.55
CA GLU A 497 16.37 -0.56 28.39
C GLU A 497 16.85 0.15 29.65
N ASP A 498 17.17 1.45 29.56
CA ASP A 498 17.72 2.23 30.67
C ASP A 498 17.45 3.72 30.49
N VAL A 499 17.27 4.45 31.59
CA VAL A 499 17.18 5.90 31.63
C VAL A 499 18.07 6.42 32.77
N ARG A 500 19.00 7.30 32.46
CA ARG A 500 19.91 7.92 33.42
C ARG A 500 19.82 9.43 33.34
N LYS A 501 19.79 10.09 34.50
CA LYS A 501 19.87 11.54 34.55
C LYS A 501 21.36 11.96 34.64
N ASN A 502 21.72 13.03 33.95
CA ASN A 502 22.99 13.72 34.10
C ASN A 502 22.75 15.22 34.22
N LYS A 503 23.86 16.01 34.40
CA LYS A 503 23.79 17.48 34.55
C LYS A 503 23.22 18.23 33.33
N LYS A 504 22.99 17.54 32.20
CA LYS A 504 22.50 18.11 30.92
C LYS A 504 21.14 17.59 30.51
N GLY A 505 20.49 16.74 31.34
CA GLY A 505 19.21 16.11 31.01
C GLY A 505 19.23 14.60 31.21
N TYR A 506 18.48 13.88 30.37
CA TYR A 506 18.34 12.43 30.45
C TYR A 506 19.03 11.74 29.27
N ILE A 507 19.71 10.63 29.55
CA ILE A 507 20.19 9.70 28.54
C ILE A 507 19.26 8.49 28.57
N VAL A 508 18.62 8.24 27.47
CA VAL A 508 17.72 7.10 27.29
C VAL A 508 18.40 6.07 26.39
N LYS A 509 18.51 4.84 26.87
CA LYS A 509 19.03 3.71 26.10
C LYS A 509 17.90 2.77 25.71
N GLY A 510 17.99 2.23 24.50
CA GLY A 510 17.00 1.28 24.01
C GLY A 510 17.38 0.73 22.64
N LYS A 511 16.43 0.04 22.00
CA LYS A 511 16.59 -0.55 20.67
C LYS A 511 15.46 -0.11 19.75
N GLY A 512 15.78 -0.04 18.46
CA GLY A 512 14.81 0.28 17.42
C GLY A 512 14.46 1.75 17.29
N PHE A 513 15.24 2.66 17.89
CA PHE A 513 15.03 4.10 17.77
C PHE A 513 15.30 4.60 16.35
N THR A 514 14.45 5.51 15.90
CA THR A 514 14.55 6.21 14.62
C THR A 514 14.24 7.69 14.83
N ASP A 515 14.39 8.50 13.79
CA ASP A 515 14.02 9.93 13.82
C ASP A 515 12.54 10.17 14.14
N TYR A 516 11.71 9.13 14.03
CA TYR A 516 10.26 9.14 14.37
C TYR A 516 9.96 8.66 15.79
N THR A 517 10.99 8.31 16.57
CA THR A 517 10.80 7.85 17.95
C THR A 517 10.63 9.04 18.88
N LYS A 518 9.57 9.06 19.68
CA LYS A 518 9.32 10.03 20.74
C LYS A 518 9.30 9.36 22.10
N ILE A 519 9.88 10.04 23.08
CA ILE A 519 9.88 9.57 24.47
C ILE A 519 8.81 10.32 25.24
N TYR A 520 8.01 9.57 25.97
CA TYR A 520 6.95 10.06 26.83
C TYR A 520 7.27 9.71 28.28
N PHE A 521 7.04 10.65 29.18
CA PHE A 521 7.04 10.42 30.61
C PHE A 521 5.65 10.75 31.18
N ASN A 522 5.02 9.78 31.84
CA ASN A 522 3.66 9.90 32.36
C ASN A 522 2.67 10.51 31.36
N GLY A 523 2.74 10.09 30.13
CA GLY A 523 1.84 10.53 29.06
C GLY A 523 2.17 11.89 28.42
N LYS A 524 3.20 12.60 28.89
CA LYS A 524 3.67 13.85 28.27
C LYS A 524 4.89 13.58 27.40
N SER A 525 4.87 14.08 26.16
CA SER A 525 6.02 14.03 25.26
C SER A 525 7.14 14.88 25.83
N LEU A 526 8.35 14.36 25.82
CA LEU A 526 9.56 15.09 26.15
C LEU A 526 10.14 15.68 24.86
N GLU A 527 10.54 16.94 24.89
CA GLU A 527 11.11 17.66 23.74
C GLU A 527 12.61 17.89 23.90
N GLY A 528 13.29 18.35 22.85
CA GLY A 528 14.70 18.81 22.93
C GLY A 528 15.76 17.69 22.93
N TYR A 529 15.55 16.62 22.18
CA TYR A 529 16.43 15.45 22.13
C TYR A 529 17.19 15.30 20.82
N LYS A 530 18.33 14.61 20.89
CA LYS A 530 19.05 14.08 19.74
C LYS A 530 19.05 12.57 19.80
N ILE A 531 18.65 11.95 18.71
CA ILE A 531 18.77 10.50 18.51
C ILE A 531 20.16 10.22 17.96
N ASP A 532 20.94 9.36 18.62
CA ASP A 532 21.96 8.60 17.94
C ASP A 532 21.50 7.13 17.88
N ALA A 533 22.11 6.33 17.01
CA ALA A 533 21.67 4.96 16.75
C ALA A 533 21.61 4.04 18.00
N ALA A 534 22.20 4.43 19.11
CA ALA A 534 22.27 3.69 20.35
C ALA A 534 21.69 4.44 21.56
N HIS A 535 21.60 5.78 21.49
CA HIS A 535 21.26 6.61 22.64
C HIS A 535 20.32 7.73 22.24
N TYR A 536 19.38 7.98 23.12
CA TYR A 536 18.45 9.10 23.03
C TYR A 536 18.77 10.08 24.14
N GLN A 537 19.15 11.31 23.80
CA GLN A 537 19.47 12.32 24.81
C GLN A 537 18.37 13.37 24.85
N ILE A 538 17.71 13.48 25.97
CA ILE A 538 16.73 14.53 26.26
C ILE A 538 17.48 15.70 26.93
N THR A 539 17.41 16.87 26.30
CA THR A 539 18.09 18.08 26.78
C THR A 539 17.18 18.98 27.60
N ASP A 540 15.86 18.79 27.55
CA ASP A 540 14.96 19.61 28.34
C ASP A 540 14.99 19.19 29.79
N GLU A 541 15.24 20.17 30.65
CA GLU A 541 15.02 20.03 32.07
C GLU A 541 13.53 19.91 32.35
N ILE A 542 13.10 18.76 32.86
CA ILE A 542 11.88 18.75 33.64
C ILE A 542 12.19 19.63 34.83
N ASP A 543 11.52 20.77 34.97
CA ASP A 543 11.74 21.75 36.01
C ASP A 543 11.51 21.09 37.38
N TYR A 544 12.63 20.67 37.99
CA TYR A 544 12.63 20.18 39.34
C TYR A 544 12.96 21.37 40.25
N ASP A 545 12.28 21.45 41.38
CA ASP A 545 12.63 22.44 42.41
C ASP A 545 14.13 22.31 42.74
N ALA A 546 14.87 23.34 42.40
CA ALA A 546 16.33 23.30 42.17
C ALA A 546 17.16 23.05 43.42
N ASP A 547 16.60 23.13 44.65
CA ASP A 547 17.38 23.15 45.89
C ASP A 547 17.75 21.77 46.45
N GLU A 548 17.10 20.66 46.02
CA GLU A 548 17.41 19.33 46.60
C GLU A 548 17.55 18.17 45.58
N GLY A 549 17.39 18.41 44.29
CA GLY A 549 17.67 17.37 43.27
C GLY A 549 16.67 16.19 43.16
N TYR A 550 15.53 16.21 43.88
CA TYR A 550 14.42 15.27 43.65
C TYR A 550 13.05 15.92 43.77
N MET A 551 12.15 15.38 42.99
CA MET A 551 10.73 15.60 43.12
C MET A 551 10.17 14.52 44.04
N SER A 552 9.52 14.89 45.15
CA SER A 552 8.79 13.91 45.94
C SER A 552 7.57 13.43 45.14
N LEU A 553 7.17 12.14 45.32
CA LEU A 553 5.95 11.59 44.72
C LEU A 553 4.72 12.46 45.07
N GLN A 554 4.73 13.04 46.28
CA GLN A 554 3.66 13.91 46.76
C GLN A 554 3.59 15.23 45.98
N TYR A 555 4.74 15.88 45.74
CA TYR A 555 4.81 17.09 44.92
C TYR A 555 4.40 16.81 43.47
N ALA A 556 4.82 15.69 42.91
CA ALA A 556 4.45 15.28 41.57
C ALA A 556 2.95 15.04 41.42
N LYS A 557 2.29 14.45 42.43
CA LYS A 557 0.84 14.28 42.50
C LYS A 557 0.11 15.61 42.61
N GLU A 558 0.54 16.48 43.54
CA GLU A 558 -0.08 17.77 43.80
C GLU A 558 0.03 18.73 42.59
N ASN A 559 1.02 18.57 41.73
CA ASN A 559 1.23 19.37 40.52
C ASN A 559 0.73 18.67 39.23
N GLY A 560 0.01 17.55 39.34
CA GLY A 560 -0.57 16.84 38.20
C GLY A 560 0.46 16.23 37.24
N ILE A 561 1.68 16.00 37.72
CA ILE A 561 2.78 15.39 36.94
C ILE A 561 2.64 13.86 37.00
N VAL A 562 2.02 13.34 38.06
CA VAL A 562 1.80 11.92 38.31
C VAL A 562 0.31 11.68 38.56
N ASP A 563 -0.28 10.71 37.87
CA ASP A 563 -1.61 10.20 38.18
C ASP A 563 -1.50 9.12 39.27
N GLU A 564 -2.44 9.10 40.22
CA GLU A 564 -2.42 8.12 41.34
C GLU A 564 -2.52 6.67 40.87
N ASP A 565 -3.15 6.45 39.71
CA ASP A 565 -3.44 5.12 39.16
C ASP A 565 -2.39 4.64 38.13
N ILE A 566 -1.43 5.49 37.72
CA ILE A 566 -0.43 5.13 36.71
C ILE A 566 0.97 5.21 37.34
N PRO A 567 1.73 4.10 37.39
CA PRO A 567 3.10 4.11 37.87
C PRO A 567 3.96 5.01 36.97
N ASN A 568 4.89 5.78 37.55
CA ASN A 568 5.82 6.61 36.81
C ASN A 568 6.54 5.76 35.76
N ALA A 569 6.40 6.11 34.51
CA ALA A 569 6.94 5.33 33.44
C ALA A 569 7.42 6.18 32.28
N PHE A 570 8.56 5.81 31.72
CA PHE A 570 8.98 6.24 30.40
C PHE A 570 8.44 5.28 29.34
N ILE A 571 7.96 5.81 28.24
CA ILE A 571 7.47 5.01 27.10
C ILE A 571 8.09 5.60 25.84
N ALA A 572 8.72 4.76 25.01
CA ALA A 572 9.09 5.13 23.66
C ALA A 572 7.91 4.83 22.73
N LYS A 573 7.51 5.79 21.92
CA LYS A 573 6.52 5.63 20.87
C LYS A 573 7.13 5.96 19.52
N VAL A 574 6.70 5.29 18.48
CA VAL A 574 6.95 5.70 17.10
C VAL A 574 5.67 6.34 16.57
N GLU A 575 5.81 7.55 16.08
CA GLU A 575 4.71 8.35 15.53
C GLU A 575 5.04 8.75 14.11
N ASP A 576 4.01 8.82 13.25
CA ASP A 576 4.16 9.35 11.92
C ASP A 576 4.31 10.89 11.93
N LYS A 577 4.50 11.48 10.75
CA LYS A 577 4.62 12.95 10.59
C LYS A 577 3.40 13.74 11.08
N ASP A 578 2.24 13.09 11.18
CA ASP A 578 0.97 13.69 11.63
C ASP A 578 0.73 13.42 13.13
N ASN A 579 1.74 12.91 13.86
CA ASN A 579 1.72 12.51 15.27
C ASN A 579 0.74 11.37 15.58
N VAL A 580 0.44 10.52 14.59
CA VAL A 580 -0.33 9.31 14.82
C VAL A 580 0.58 8.25 15.42
N CYS A 581 0.24 7.76 16.61
CA CYS A 581 1.01 6.70 17.26
C CYS A 581 0.87 5.38 16.48
N LEU A 582 1.97 4.91 15.93
CA LEU A 582 2.05 3.66 15.19
C LEU A 582 2.34 2.48 16.11
N SER A 583 3.21 2.69 17.10
CA SER A 583 3.49 1.70 18.16
C SER A 583 3.95 2.38 19.44
N ALA A 584 3.76 1.68 20.55
CA ALA A 584 4.32 2.07 21.84
C ALA A 584 5.11 0.89 22.41
N GLY A 585 6.31 1.16 22.87
CA GLY A 585 7.14 0.19 23.58
C GLY A 585 6.56 -0.17 24.96
N LYS A 586 7.13 -1.18 25.60
CA LYS A 586 6.78 -1.49 26.98
C LYS A 586 7.19 -0.34 27.89
N PRO A 587 6.37 0.04 28.88
CA PRO A 587 6.73 1.06 29.85
C PRO A 587 7.97 0.62 30.64
N LEU A 588 8.95 1.52 30.75
CA LEU A 588 10.05 1.39 31.70
C LEU A 588 9.64 2.10 32.99
N LEU A 589 9.32 1.33 34.02
CA LEU A 589 8.96 1.88 35.34
C LEU A 589 10.16 2.58 35.96
N TRP A 590 9.94 3.83 36.37
CA TRP A 590 10.98 4.65 36.96
C TRP A 590 10.79 4.73 38.46
N ASN A 591 11.80 4.26 39.20
CA ASN A 591 11.79 4.32 40.64
C ASN A 591 12.64 5.53 41.10
N PHE A 592 12.00 6.56 41.66
CA PHE A 592 12.67 7.80 42.12
C PHE A 592 13.85 7.56 43.08
N THR A 593 13.94 6.38 43.70
CA THR A 593 15.02 6.03 44.62
C THR A 593 16.34 5.61 43.96
N THR A 594 16.37 5.41 42.64
CA THR A 594 17.57 4.91 41.92
C THR A 594 18.36 5.99 41.15
N LEU A 595 18.05 7.26 41.31
CA LEU A 595 18.58 8.35 40.48
C LEU A 595 19.83 9.03 40.99
N TYR A 596 20.49 8.49 41.95
CA TYR A 596 21.80 9.02 42.41
C TYR A 596 22.89 8.07 41.94
N LEU A 597 23.48 8.37 40.80
CA LEU A 597 24.84 7.97 40.49
C LEU A 597 25.63 9.23 40.09
N ASP A 598 26.68 9.45 40.82
CA ASP A 598 27.67 10.54 40.78
C ASP A 598 28.08 11.07 39.41
#